data_1c533ce6eca5a4337be7eede386399b1
#
_entry.id   1c533ce6eca5a4337be7eede386399b1
#
_cell.length_a   1.000
_cell.length_b   1.000
_cell.length_c   1.000
_cell.angle_alpha   90.00
_cell.angle_beta   90.00
_cell.angle_gamma   90.00
#
_symmetry.space_group_name_H-M   'P 1'
#
loop_
_entity.id
_entity.type
_entity.pdbx_description
1 polymer ?
#
loop_
_entity_poly.entity_id
_entity_poly.type
_entity_poly.pdbx_seq_one_letter_code
_entity_poly.pdbx_strand_id
1 'polypeptide(L)'
;TPSASPSATASPKATAKPKPKKTVRQIVPVAGLDRTQMNNAKKIVQAGKEMGMPRRALVIAVATAMQESTLLNYASGVLPESQSYPHQAIGWDHDSVGLFQQRPSSGWGTVEQLMDPEYATKAFLSALAEIPGWQDLPLSVAAQAVQISAFPDAYAQHEWRAGEVVAEILG
;
A
#
# COMPACT_ATOMS: atom_id res chain seq x y z
N THR A 1 -73.61 -6.03 -26.52
CA THR A 1 -72.85 -7.16 -26.00
C THR A 1 -71.53 -6.68 -25.43
N PRO A 2 -71.27 -6.88 -24.16
CA PRO A 2 -70.03 -6.50 -23.57
C PRO A 2 -68.91 -7.45 -24.08
N SER A 3 -67.96 -6.90 -24.76
CA SER A 3 -66.77 -7.65 -25.12
C SER A 3 -65.87 -7.69 -23.90
N ALA A 4 -65.60 -8.86 -23.44
CA ALA A 4 -64.61 -9.03 -22.38
C ALA A 4 -63.24 -8.66 -22.91
N SER A 5 -62.65 -7.65 -22.31
CA SER A 5 -61.24 -7.35 -22.57
C SER A 5 -60.37 -8.49 -22.07
N PRO A 6 -59.46 -9.04 -22.85
CA PRO A 6 -58.55 -10.00 -22.32
C PRO A 6 -57.68 -9.32 -21.24
N SER A 7 -57.69 -9.88 -20.08
CA SER A 7 -56.78 -9.45 -19.03
C SER A 7 -55.36 -9.74 -19.53
N ALA A 8 -54.57 -8.70 -19.67
CA ALA A 8 -53.18 -8.89 -19.95
C ALA A 8 -52.51 -9.64 -18.76
N THR A 9 -52.13 -10.87 -18.99
CA THR A 9 -51.29 -11.57 -18.07
C THR A 9 -49.95 -10.87 -18.09
N ALA A 10 -49.66 -10.17 -16.99
CA ALA A 10 -48.34 -9.62 -16.82
C ALA A 10 -47.33 -10.78 -16.81
N SER A 11 -46.43 -10.79 -17.76
CA SER A 11 -45.30 -11.72 -17.74
C SER A 11 -44.54 -11.55 -16.44
N PRO A 12 -44.23 -12.63 -15.72
CA PRO A 12 -43.41 -12.49 -14.52
C PRO A 12 -42.10 -11.82 -14.91
N LYS A 13 -41.79 -10.69 -14.29
CA LYS A 13 -40.47 -10.06 -14.40
C LYS A 13 -39.45 -11.14 -14.08
N ALA A 14 -38.59 -11.45 -15.03
CA ALA A 14 -37.45 -12.32 -14.80
C ALA A 14 -36.68 -11.70 -13.62
N THR A 15 -36.68 -12.39 -12.49
CA THR A 15 -35.84 -12.02 -11.38
C THR A 15 -34.40 -12.11 -11.87
N ALA A 16 -33.74 -10.96 -11.97
CA ALA A 16 -32.33 -10.93 -12.30
C ALA A 16 -31.60 -11.87 -11.35
N LYS A 17 -30.87 -12.84 -11.89
CA LYS A 17 -29.98 -13.67 -11.05
C LYS A 17 -29.08 -12.72 -10.26
N PRO A 18 -28.99 -12.86 -8.92
CA PRO A 18 -28.07 -12.04 -8.16
C PRO A 18 -26.70 -12.18 -8.78
N LYS A 19 -26.07 -11.05 -9.11
CA LYS A 19 -24.68 -11.07 -9.55
C LYS A 19 -23.88 -11.84 -8.51
N PRO A 20 -23.07 -12.85 -8.88
CA PRO A 20 -22.23 -13.52 -7.92
C PRO A 20 -21.45 -12.46 -7.17
N LYS A 21 -21.57 -12.44 -5.85
CA LYS A 21 -20.72 -11.62 -5.00
C LYS A 21 -19.29 -11.93 -5.42
N LYS A 22 -18.55 -10.94 -5.91
CA LYS A 22 -17.11 -11.10 -6.12
C LYS A 22 -16.56 -11.63 -4.81
N THR A 23 -16.18 -12.91 -4.81
CA THR A 23 -15.46 -13.48 -3.68
C THR A 23 -14.17 -12.69 -3.58
N VAL A 24 -14.05 -11.86 -2.53
CA VAL A 24 -12.81 -11.16 -2.25
C VAL A 24 -11.79 -12.25 -1.96
N ARG A 25 -10.85 -12.44 -2.88
CA ARG A 25 -9.76 -13.40 -2.70
C ARG A 25 -9.00 -13.03 -1.42
N GLN A 26 -8.91 -13.97 -0.49
CA GLN A 26 -8.10 -13.77 0.69
C GLN A 26 -6.63 -13.81 0.33
N ILE A 27 -5.91 -12.74 0.73
CA ILE A 27 -4.47 -12.65 0.57
C ILE A 27 -3.83 -13.56 1.62
N VAL A 28 -2.97 -14.46 1.16
CA VAL A 28 -2.23 -15.39 2.01
C VAL A 28 -0.87 -14.80 2.34
N PRO A 29 -0.38 -14.91 3.58
CA PRO A 29 0.99 -14.50 3.91
C PRO A 29 2.02 -15.25 3.07
N VAL A 30 2.94 -14.51 2.46
CA VAL A 30 4.04 -15.03 1.64
C VAL A 30 5.36 -14.38 2.05
N ALA A 31 6.47 -14.85 1.50
CA ALA A 31 7.80 -14.28 1.71
C ALA A 31 8.22 -14.21 3.19
N GLY A 32 7.67 -15.10 4.03
CA GLY A 32 7.98 -15.14 5.46
C GLY A 32 7.30 -14.03 6.28
N LEU A 33 6.34 -13.31 5.69
CA LEU A 33 5.62 -12.24 6.38
C LEU A 33 4.43 -12.80 7.17
N ASP A 34 4.03 -12.09 8.22
CA ASP A 34 2.81 -12.38 8.96
C ASP A 34 1.61 -11.61 8.39
N ARG A 35 0.43 -11.82 9.00
CA ARG A 35 -0.81 -11.19 8.56
C ARG A 35 -0.76 -9.66 8.67
N THR A 36 -0.17 -9.13 9.73
CA THR A 36 -0.04 -7.69 9.95
C THR A 36 0.81 -7.05 8.87
N GLN A 37 1.95 -7.66 8.55
CA GLN A 37 2.84 -7.18 7.49
C GLN A 37 2.16 -7.24 6.12
N MET A 38 1.44 -8.32 5.82
CA MET A 38 0.68 -8.44 4.58
C MET A 38 -0.44 -7.40 4.48
N ASN A 39 -1.11 -7.09 5.57
CA ASN A 39 -2.14 -6.04 5.60
C ASN A 39 -1.53 -4.67 5.29
N ASN A 40 -0.36 -4.38 5.83
CA ASN A 40 0.36 -3.14 5.53
C ASN A 40 0.82 -3.09 4.07
N ALA A 41 1.34 -4.19 3.55
CA ALA A 41 1.71 -4.28 2.14
C ALA A 41 0.49 -4.09 1.22
N LYS A 42 -0.67 -4.63 1.58
CA LYS A 42 -1.92 -4.41 0.85
C LYS A 42 -2.28 -2.93 0.78
N LYS A 43 -2.13 -2.20 1.88
CA LYS A 43 -2.39 -0.75 1.89
C LYS A 43 -1.45 0.01 0.96
N ILE A 44 -0.18 -0.39 0.91
CA ILE A 44 0.80 0.18 -0.02
C ILE A 44 0.37 -0.05 -1.47
N VAL A 45 0.05 -1.29 -1.81
CA VAL A 45 -0.36 -1.66 -3.18
C VAL A 45 -1.65 -0.94 -3.58
N GLN A 46 -2.63 -0.87 -2.70
CA GLN A 46 -3.88 -0.17 -2.97
C GLN A 46 -3.66 1.32 -3.23
N ALA A 47 -2.85 1.97 -2.40
CA ALA A 47 -2.52 3.39 -2.58
C ALA A 47 -1.82 3.64 -3.93
N GLY A 48 -0.87 2.79 -4.29
CA GLY A 48 -0.17 2.88 -5.56
C GLY A 48 -1.10 2.66 -6.76
N LYS A 49 -2.02 1.71 -6.67
CA LYS A 49 -3.02 1.48 -7.71
C LYS A 49 -3.95 2.68 -7.89
N GLU A 50 -4.38 3.30 -6.80
CA GLU A 50 -5.20 4.52 -6.85
C GLU A 50 -4.48 5.66 -7.56
N MET A 51 -3.15 5.74 -7.44
CA MET A 51 -2.32 6.71 -8.16
C MET A 51 -2.06 6.32 -9.63
N GLY A 52 -2.51 5.15 -10.07
CA GLY A 52 -2.21 4.66 -11.41
C GLY A 52 -0.75 4.23 -11.61
N MET A 53 -0.05 3.89 -10.54
CA MET A 53 1.36 3.51 -10.60
C MET A 53 1.56 2.11 -11.20
N PRO A 54 2.60 1.92 -12.02
CA PRO A 54 2.89 0.61 -12.59
C PRO A 54 3.41 -0.36 -11.52
N ARG A 55 3.35 -1.65 -11.82
CA ARG A 55 3.81 -2.71 -10.91
C ARG A 55 5.21 -2.47 -10.36
N ARG A 56 6.13 -1.98 -11.19
CA ARG A 56 7.51 -1.66 -10.78
C ARG A 56 7.54 -0.73 -9.57
N ALA A 57 6.69 0.30 -9.56
CA ALA A 57 6.59 1.24 -8.44
C ALA A 57 6.08 0.56 -7.17
N LEU A 58 5.12 -0.37 -7.29
CA LEU A 58 4.59 -1.12 -6.16
C LEU A 58 5.66 -2.00 -5.53
N VAL A 59 6.48 -2.64 -6.35
CA VAL A 59 7.61 -3.46 -5.87
C VAL A 59 8.63 -2.59 -5.15
N ILE A 60 8.99 -1.45 -5.72
CA ILE A 60 9.93 -0.50 -5.10
C ILE A 60 9.39 -0.04 -3.74
N ALA A 61 8.11 0.34 -3.67
CA ALA A 61 7.49 0.81 -2.43
C ALA A 61 7.48 -0.28 -1.35
N VAL A 62 7.07 -1.50 -1.68
CA VAL A 62 7.04 -2.61 -0.72
C VAL A 62 8.45 -2.98 -0.25
N ALA A 63 9.42 -3.05 -1.17
CA ALA A 63 10.81 -3.32 -0.81
C ALA A 63 11.39 -2.24 0.12
N THR A 64 11.06 -0.99 -0.15
CA THR A 64 11.48 0.14 0.70
C THR A 64 10.90 0.01 2.10
N ALA A 65 9.60 -0.25 2.23
CA ALA A 65 8.96 -0.44 3.52
C ALA A 65 9.51 -1.67 4.26
N MET A 66 9.85 -2.75 3.55
CA MET A 66 10.52 -3.90 4.15
C MET A 66 11.85 -3.52 4.80
N GLN A 67 12.65 -2.70 4.13
CA GLN A 67 13.94 -2.26 4.66
C GLN A 67 13.78 -1.27 5.80
N GLU A 68 12.88 -0.29 5.65
CA GLU A 68 12.76 0.79 6.62
C GLU A 68 12.06 0.37 7.92
N SER A 69 11.04 -0.47 7.82
CA SER A 69 10.17 -0.77 8.96
C SER A 69 9.82 -2.26 9.11
N THR A 70 10.36 -3.12 8.27
CA THR A 70 9.92 -4.53 8.20
C THR A 70 8.40 -4.63 7.96
N LEU A 71 7.84 -3.71 7.19
CA LEU A 71 6.39 -3.60 6.92
C LEU A 71 5.53 -3.43 8.20
N LEU A 72 6.08 -2.78 9.21
CA LEU A 72 5.34 -2.39 10.41
C LEU A 72 5.18 -0.87 10.44
N ASN A 73 4.04 -0.41 10.90
CA ASN A 73 3.80 1.02 11.06
C ASN A 73 4.38 1.48 12.39
N TYR A 74 5.54 2.11 12.33
CA TYR A 74 6.28 2.54 13.53
C TYR A 74 5.82 3.91 13.99
N ALA A 75 5.50 4.02 15.29
CA ALA A 75 5.48 5.31 15.97
C ALA A 75 6.91 5.66 16.41
N SER A 76 7.16 6.93 16.72
CA SER A 76 8.44 7.39 17.23
C SER A 76 8.39 7.61 18.73
N GLY A 77 9.39 7.07 19.45
CA GLY A 77 9.53 7.28 20.88
C GLY A 77 9.87 8.73 21.25
N VAL A 78 10.38 9.53 20.31
CA VAL A 78 10.66 10.96 20.53
C VAL A 78 9.47 11.86 20.16
N LEU A 79 8.40 11.28 19.58
CA LEU A 79 7.18 12.00 19.22
C LEU A 79 5.98 11.36 19.92
N PRO A 80 5.61 11.80 21.14
CA PRO A 80 4.47 11.22 21.86
C PRO A 80 3.17 11.22 21.04
N GLU A 81 2.93 12.27 20.24
CA GLU A 81 1.77 12.33 19.36
C GLU A 81 1.66 11.13 18.43
N SER A 82 2.77 10.63 17.90
CA SER A 82 2.76 9.50 16.96
C SER A 82 2.17 8.24 17.59
N GLN A 83 2.30 8.08 18.89
CA GLN A 83 1.83 6.92 19.62
C GLN A 83 0.31 6.90 19.81
N SER A 84 -0.37 8.02 19.56
CA SER A 84 -1.84 8.09 19.61
C SER A 84 -2.52 7.57 18.34
N TYR A 85 -1.76 7.30 17.28
CA TYR A 85 -2.26 6.74 16.03
C TYR A 85 -2.02 5.23 15.98
N PRO A 86 -2.79 4.47 15.16
CA PRO A 86 -2.56 3.03 15.04
C PRO A 86 -1.13 2.71 14.61
N HIS A 87 -0.46 1.87 15.37
CA HIS A 87 0.92 1.45 15.12
C HIS A 87 1.15 0.04 15.65
N GLN A 88 2.20 -0.63 15.18
CA GLN A 88 2.55 -1.97 15.61
C GLN A 88 3.88 -2.02 16.36
N ALA A 89 4.66 -0.94 16.28
CA ALA A 89 5.96 -0.85 16.94
C ALA A 89 6.30 0.60 17.25
N ILE A 90 7.30 0.79 18.11
CA ILE A 90 7.84 2.10 18.46
C ILE A 90 9.33 2.08 18.16
N GLY A 91 9.79 3.04 17.37
CA GLY A 91 11.20 3.22 17.02
C GLY A 91 11.79 4.47 17.66
N TRP A 92 13.13 4.55 17.65
CA TRP A 92 13.88 5.63 18.26
C TRP A 92 14.85 6.30 17.29
N ASP A 93 14.66 6.11 15.99
CA ASP A 93 15.48 6.74 14.97
C ASP A 93 14.97 8.16 14.66
N HIS A 94 15.40 9.11 15.47
CA HIS A 94 14.97 10.51 15.36
C HIS A 94 13.43 10.61 15.34
N ASP A 95 12.87 11.51 14.52
CA ASP A 95 11.43 11.66 14.33
C ASP A 95 10.86 10.83 13.17
N SER A 96 11.56 9.75 12.78
CA SER A 96 11.10 8.84 11.73
C SER A 96 9.86 8.07 12.17
N VAL A 97 8.82 8.08 11.33
CA VAL A 97 7.55 7.39 11.62
C VAL A 97 7.01 6.69 10.37
N GLY A 98 6.16 5.71 10.59
CA GLY A 98 5.40 5.05 9.55
C GLY A 98 6.14 3.92 8.85
N LEU A 99 5.50 3.38 7.83
CA LEU A 99 6.03 2.28 7.03
C LEU A 99 7.32 2.62 6.30
N PHE A 100 7.48 3.88 5.92
CA PHE A 100 8.64 4.35 5.14
C PHE A 100 9.65 5.11 6.00
N GLN A 101 9.41 5.22 7.30
CA GLN A 101 10.30 5.96 8.22
C GLN A 101 10.59 7.37 7.72
N GLN A 102 9.53 8.07 7.34
CA GLN A 102 9.59 9.47 6.90
C GLN A 102 9.60 10.40 8.10
N ARG A 103 10.33 11.50 7.97
CA ARG A 103 10.50 12.46 9.06
C ARG A 103 9.64 13.70 8.86
N PRO A 104 8.75 14.04 9.80
CA PRO A 104 8.01 15.31 9.74
C PRO A 104 8.94 16.51 9.64
N SER A 105 10.06 16.50 10.38
CA SER A 105 11.05 17.57 10.34
C SER A 105 11.72 17.76 8.98
N SER A 106 11.70 16.74 8.12
CA SER A 106 12.24 16.82 6.76
C SER A 106 11.19 17.23 5.72
N GLY A 107 9.99 17.60 6.15
CA GLY A 107 8.96 18.12 5.26
C GLY A 107 8.11 17.07 4.54
N TRP A 108 8.20 15.80 4.94
CA TRP A 108 7.40 14.73 4.32
C TRP A 108 5.90 14.87 4.58
N GLY A 109 5.53 15.39 5.74
CA GLY A 109 4.16 15.57 6.13
C GLY A 109 4.03 15.78 7.64
N THR A 110 2.81 15.90 8.12
CA THR A 110 2.53 15.94 9.57
C THR A 110 2.68 14.56 10.18
N VAL A 111 2.78 14.49 11.51
CA VAL A 111 2.83 13.21 12.23
C VAL A 111 1.60 12.34 11.88
N GLU A 112 0.41 12.93 11.92
CA GLU A 112 -0.84 12.25 11.59
C GLU A 112 -0.81 11.67 10.17
N GLN A 113 -0.36 12.46 9.19
CA GLN A 113 -0.27 12.05 7.79
C GLN A 113 0.70 10.89 7.61
N LEU A 114 1.88 10.99 8.21
CA LEU A 114 2.92 9.96 8.04
C LEU A 114 2.63 8.67 8.81
N MET A 115 1.78 8.74 9.83
CA MET A 115 1.28 7.55 10.54
C MET A 115 0.15 6.86 9.78
N ASP A 116 -0.40 7.49 8.75
CA ASP A 116 -1.38 6.88 7.84
C ASP A 116 -0.64 6.19 6.70
N PRO A 117 -0.72 4.85 6.60
CA PRO A 117 -0.04 4.09 5.54
C PRO A 117 -0.39 4.55 4.12
N GLU A 118 -1.64 4.95 3.88
CA GLU A 118 -2.07 5.43 2.56
C GLU A 118 -1.36 6.74 2.19
N TYR A 119 -1.39 7.72 3.10
CA TYR A 119 -0.72 9.00 2.86
C TYR A 119 0.79 8.83 2.68
N ALA A 120 1.42 8.08 3.58
CA ALA A 120 2.86 7.84 3.54
C ALA A 120 3.30 7.18 2.23
N THR A 121 2.51 6.22 1.74
CA THR A 121 2.77 5.55 0.46
C THR A 121 2.65 6.53 -0.71
N LYS A 122 1.59 7.34 -0.72
CA LYS A 122 1.38 8.34 -1.78
C LYS A 122 2.49 9.40 -1.79
N ALA A 123 2.96 9.81 -0.62
CA ALA A 123 4.09 10.73 -0.50
C ALA A 123 5.37 10.11 -1.07
N PHE A 124 5.66 8.86 -0.74
CA PHE A 124 6.80 8.12 -1.29
C PHE A 124 6.71 8.00 -2.81
N LEU A 125 5.58 7.55 -3.32
CA LEU A 125 5.38 7.33 -4.76
C LEU A 125 5.40 8.64 -5.56
N SER A 126 4.89 9.72 -4.99
CA SER A 126 4.98 11.05 -5.63
C SER A 126 6.43 11.51 -5.77
N ALA A 127 7.24 11.28 -4.75
CA ALA A 127 8.67 11.59 -4.81
C ALA A 127 9.41 10.67 -5.80
N LEU A 128 9.06 9.39 -5.85
CA LEU A 128 9.61 8.44 -6.82
C LEU A 128 9.32 8.90 -8.25
N ALA A 129 8.09 9.33 -8.51
CA ALA A 129 7.67 9.76 -9.85
C ALA A 129 8.47 10.96 -10.36
N GLU A 130 9.04 11.76 -9.46
CA GLU A 130 9.87 12.92 -9.83
C GLU A 130 11.32 12.56 -10.14
N ILE A 131 11.76 11.33 -9.85
CA ILE A 131 13.11 10.87 -10.17
C ILE A 131 13.20 10.57 -11.65
N PRO A 132 14.04 11.31 -12.43
CA PRO A 132 14.15 11.07 -13.87
C PRO A 132 14.59 9.64 -14.17
N GLY A 133 13.84 8.96 -15.06
CA GLY A 133 14.18 7.60 -15.49
C GLY A 133 14.05 6.52 -14.42
N TRP A 134 13.30 6.77 -13.35
CA TRP A 134 13.19 5.83 -12.24
C TRP A 134 12.77 4.42 -12.64
N GLN A 135 11.99 4.28 -13.73
CA GLN A 135 11.51 2.99 -14.21
C GLN A 135 12.63 2.08 -14.71
N ASP A 136 13.72 2.68 -15.17
CA ASP A 136 14.87 1.97 -15.72
C ASP A 136 16.02 1.83 -14.71
N LEU A 137 15.88 2.42 -13.54
CA LEU A 137 16.89 2.32 -12.49
C LEU A 137 16.81 0.98 -11.77
N PRO A 138 17.95 0.43 -11.30
CA PRO A 138 17.91 -0.65 -10.31
C PRO A 138 17.05 -0.24 -9.10
N LEU A 139 16.35 -1.20 -8.51
CA LEU A 139 15.44 -0.92 -7.37
C LEU A 139 16.15 -0.18 -6.26
N SER A 140 17.36 -0.59 -5.87
CA SER A 140 18.12 0.04 -4.80
C SER A 140 18.46 1.50 -5.11
N VAL A 141 18.76 1.81 -6.36
CA VAL A 141 19.06 3.18 -6.80
C VAL A 141 17.80 4.06 -6.73
N ALA A 142 16.68 3.56 -7.21
CA ALA A 142 15.42 4.29 -7.17
C ALA A 142 14.96 4.55 -5.72
N ALA A 143 14.99 3.53 -4.86
CA ALA A 143 14.61 3.66 -3.45
C ALA A 143 15.54 4.65 -2.72
N GLN A 144 16.85 4.55 -2.95
CA GLN A 144 17.83 5.45 -2.34
C GLN A 144 17.65 6.90 -2.79
N ALA A 145 17.30 7.12 -4.04
CA ALA A 145 17.05 8.47 -4.55
C ALA A 145 15.91 9.17 -3.82
N VAL A 146 14.92 8.40 -3.35
CA VAL A 146 13.79 8.94 -2.56
C VAL A 146 14.14 9.05 -1.08
N GLN A 147 14.70 8.00 -0.50
CA GLN A 147 14.87 7.86 0.96
C GLN A 147 16.15 8.50 1.50
N ILE A 148 17.22 8.55 0.70
CA ILE A 148 18.54 9.07 1.11
C ILE A 148 19.00 8.37 2.41
N SER A 149 19.02 7.04 2.38
CA SER A 149 19.37 6.19 3.52
C SER A 149 20.89 6.14 3.73
N ALA A 150 21.30 5.87 4.97
CA ALA A 150 22.70 5.55 5.31
C ALA A 150 23.16 4.21 4.71
N PHE A 151 22.21 3.34 4.30
CA PHE A 151 22.49 2.01 3.76
C PHE A 151 21.88 1.86 2.35
N PRO A 152 22.48 2.51 1.32
CA PRO A 152 21.89 2.58 -0.02
C PRO A 152 21.68 1.23 -0.69
N ASP A 153 22.52 0.23 -0.37
CA ASP A 153 22.44 -1.08 -1.01
C ASP A 153 21.50 -2.06 -0.30
N ALA A 154 20.96 -1.67 0.87
CA ALA A 154 20.14 -2.56 1.68
C ALA A 154 18.79 -2.89 1.05
N TYR A 155 18.29 -2.05 0.13
CA TYR A 155 17.00 -2.27 -0.52
C TYR A 155 17.00 -3.44 -1.50
N ALA A 156 18.14 -3.71 -2.15
CA ALA A 156 18.25 -4.74 -3.19
C ALA A 156 17.88 -6.14 -2.66
N GLN A 157 18.24 -6.43 -1.41
CA GLN A 157 17.95 -7.74 -0.80
C GLN A 157 16.46 -8.06 -0.70
N HIS A 158 15.59 -7.05 -0.76
CA HIS A 158 14.15 -7.23 -0.62
C HIS A 158 13.40 -7.30 -1.94
N GLU A 159 14.08 -7.12 -3.08
CA GLU A 159 13.42 -7.00 -4.38
C GLU A 159 12.59 -8.24 -4.73
N TRP A 160 13.17 -9.43 -4.58
CA TRP A 160 12.49 -10.68 -4.90
C TRP A 160 11.29 -10.93 -3.99
N ARG A 161 11.48 -10.74 -2.68
CA ARG A 161 10.40 -10.90 -1.70
C ARG A 161 9.27 -9.89 -1.92
N ALA A 162 9.62 -8.64 -2.22
CA ALA A 162 8.64 -7.61 -2.55
C ALA A 162 7.85 -7.96 -3.81
N GLY A 163 8.52 -8.53 -4.81
CA GLY A 163 7.85 -9.03 -6.01
C GLY A 163 6.83 -10.12 -5.71
N GLU A 164 7.17 -11.07 -4.82
CA GLU A 164 6.22 -12.11 -4.37
C GLU A 164 5.00 -11.52 -3.66
N VAL A 165 5.25 -10.56 -2.76
CA VAL A 165 4.18 -9.90 -2.00
C VAL A 165 3.23 -9.15 -2.93
N VAL A 166 3.77 -8.37 -3.85
CA VAL A 166 2.96 -7.64 -4.85
C VAL A 166 2.18 -8.60 -5.73
N ALA A 167 2.81 -9.69 -6.19
CA ALA A 167 2.15 -10.72 -6.98
C ALA A 167 0.96 -11.34 -6.22
N GLU A 168 1.14 -11.68 -4.95
CA GLU A 168 0.06 -12.23 -4.12
C GLU A 168 -1.10 -11.24 -3.96
N ILE A 169 -0.80 -9.96 -3.74
CA ILE A 169 -1.83 -8.95 -3.53
C ILE A 169 -2.58 -8.64 -4.83
N LEU A 170 -1.88 -8.58 -5.95
CA LEU A 170 -2.52 -8.31 -7.25
C LEU A 170 -3.32 -9.50 -7.78
N GLY A 171 -2.96 -10.69 -7.43
CA GLY A 171 -3.65 -11.92 -7.83
C GLY A 171 -3.22 -12.47 -9.18
#